data_16fd363851e38c1870cb01a5eba6471d
#
_entry.id   16fd363851e38c1870cb01a5eba6471d
#
_cell.length_a   1.000
_cell.length_b   1.000
_cell.length_c   1.000
_cell.angle_alpha   90.00
_cell.angle_beta   90.00
_cell.angle_gamma   90.00
#
_symmetry.space_group_name_H-M   'P 1'
#
loop_
_entity.id
_entity.type
_entity.pdbx_description
1 polymer ?
#
loop_
_entity_poly.entity_id
_entity_poly.type
_entity_poly.pdbx_seq_one_letter_code
_entity_poly.pdbx_strand_id
1 'polypeptide(L)'
;MTKLSIIVPVYNEEKTISEVIKKAKKTKISYAKEIIIVDDFSTDNTRNILKKIKDKSVKIFYHTKNMGKGSAIRTGLKNSTGDIILIQ
;
A
#
# COMPACT_ATOMS: atom_id res chain seq x y z
N MET A 1 20.02 8.94 -5.33
CA MET A 1 19.24 8.10 -6.25
C MET A 1 17.75 8.32 -6.01
N THR A 2 16.99 8.53 -7.07
CA THR A 2 15.56 8.81 -6.94
C THR A 2 14.79 7.52 -6.64
N LYS A 3 13.82 7.62 -5.74
CA LYS A 3 12.98 6.50 -5.34
C LYS A 3 11.52 6.93 -5.27
N LEU A 4 10.63 6.11 -5.80
CA LEU A 4 9.17 6.34 -5.76
C LEU A 4 8.54 5.53 -4.64
N SER A 5 7.73 6.18 -3.80
CA SER A 5 6.89 5.49 -2.82
C SER A 5 5.44 5.56 -3.29
N ILE A 6 4.83 4.40 -3.51
CA ILE A 6 3.43 4.30 -3.90
C ILE A 6 2.63 3.93 -2.65
N ILE A 7 1.76 4.83 -2.20
CA ILE A 7 0.94 4.61 -1.02
C ILE A 7 -0.44 4.15 -1.45
N VAL A 8 -0.86 3.00 -0.94
CA VAL A 8 -2.15 2.38 -1.28
C VAL A 8 -2.98 2.24 0.00
N PRO A 9 -3.87 3.19 0.28
CA PRO A 9 -4.81 3.04 1.41
C PRO A 9 -5.87 2.02 1.03
N VAL A 10 -6.17 1.10 1.95
CA VAL A 10 -7.07 -0.03 1.69
C VAL A 10 -8.09 -0.19 2.80
N TYR A 11 -9.36 -0.35 2.42
CA TYR A 11 -10.42 -0.73 3.36
C TYR A 11 -11.47 -1.56 2.62
N ASN A 12 -11.59 -2.84 3.03
CA ASN A 12 -12.59 -3.76 2.46
C ASN A 12 -12.54 -3.81 0.93
N GLU A 13 -11.35 -4.14 0.41
CA GLU A 13 -11.09 -4.20 -1.04
C GLU A 13 -10.79 -5.62 -1.51
N GLU A 14 -11.40 -6.64 -0.89
CA GLU A 14 -11.07 -8.04 -1.22
C GLU A 14 -11.23 -8.38 -2.69
N LYS A 15 -12.17 -7.75 -3.40
CA LYS A 15 -12.43 -8.02 -4.80
C LYS A 15 -11.42 -7.37 -5.75
N THR A 16 -10.77 -6.30 -5.33
CA THR A 16 -9.92 -5.50 -6.19
C THR A 16 -8.48 -5.38 -5.74
N ILE A 17 -8.16 -5.77 -4.50
CA ILE A 17 -6.83 -5.52 -3.94
C ILE A 17 -5.71 -6.16 -4.75
N SER A 18 -5.91 -7.36 -5.27
CA SER A 18 -4.88 -8.03 -6.08
C SER A 18 -4.59 -7.27 -7.36
N GLU A 19 -5.62 -6.69 -8.00
CA GLU A 19 -5.46 -5.90 -9.22
C GLU A 19 -4.74 -4.57 -8.93
N VAL A 20 -5.07 -3.93 -7.81
CA VAL A 20 -4.42 -2.68 -7.42
C VAL A 20 -2.93 -2.91 -7.18
N ILE A 21 -2.57 -3.99 -6.50
CA ILE A 21 -1.18 -4.34 -6.25
C ILE A 21 -0.44 -4.64 -7.55
N LYS A 22 -1.08 -5.39 -8.46
CA LYS A 22 -0.49 -5.67 -9.77
C LYS A 22 -0.20 -4.39 -10.55
N LYS A 23 -1.14 -3.44 -10.55
CA LYS A 23 -0.95 -2.15 -11.21
C LYS A 23 0.24 -1.40 -10.61
N ALA A 24 0.34 -1.36 -9.29
CA ALA A 24 1.43 -0.69 -8.61
C ALA A 24 2.77 -1.31 -8.97
N LYS A 25 2.84 -2.65 -9.00
CA LYS A 25 4.07 -3.37 -9.39
C LYS A 25 4.47 -3.13 -10.83
N LYS A 26 3.50 -2.95 -11.72
CA LYS A 26 3.74 -2.73 -13.15
C LYS A 26 4.06 -1.30 -13.53
N THR A 27 3.98 -0.38 -12.59
CA THR A 27 4.33 1.01 -12.87
C THR A 27 5.76 1.09 -13.40
N LYS A 28 5.89 1.49 -14.66
CA LYS A 28 7.19 1.55 -15.34
C LYS A 28 7.85 2.87 -15.05
N ILE A 29 8.91 2.83 -14.27
CA ILE A 29 9.73 3.98 -13.95
C ILE A 29 11.19 3.55 -14.00
N SER A 30 12.08 4.49 -14.27
CA SER A 30 13.50 4.23 -14.39
C SER A 30 14.25 4.28 -13.07
N TYR A 31 13.54 4.38 -11.95
CA TYR A 31 14.15 4.45 -10.62
C TYR A 31 13.48 3.47 -9.66
N ALA A 32 14.10 3.27 -8.50
CA ALA A 32 13.61 2.33 -7.50
C ALA A 32 12.20 2.70 -7.01
N LYS A 33 11.41 1.70 -6.63
CA LYS A 33 10.09 1.96 -6.05
C LYS A 33 9.83 1.04 -4.87
N GLU A 34 9.00 1.52 -3.97
CA GLU A 34 8.42 0.73 -2.90
C GLU A 34 6.91 0.92 -2.92
N ILE A 35 6.17 -0.11 -2.55
CA ILE A 35 4.72 -0.05 -2.45
C ILE A 35 4.37 -0.17 -0.97
N ILE A 36 3.66 0.83 -0.45
CA ILE A 36 3.27 0.86 0.96
C ILE A 36 1.75 0.74 1.02
N ILE A 37 1.29 -0.40 1.51
CA ILE A 37 -0.13 -0.68 1.66
C ILE A 37 -0.50 -0.44 3.12
N VAL A 38 -1.54 0.35 3.35
CA VAL A 38 -2.06 0.60 4.69
C VAL A 38 -3.50 0.11 4.75
N ASP A 39 -3.71 -0.97 5.50
CA ASP A 39 -5.04 -1.53 5.70
C ASP A 39 -5.71 -0.83 6.88
N ASP A 40 -6.81 -0.17 6.62
CA ASP A 40 -7.53 0.62 7.62
C ASP A 40 -8.58 -0.21 8.36
N PHE A 41 -8.13 -1.35 8.90
CA PHE A 41 -8.95 -2.26 9.68
C PHE A 41 -10.06 -2.93 8.86
N SER A 42 -9.67 -3.53 7.73
CA SER A 42 -10.63 -4.29 6.89
C SER A 42 -11.27 -5.41 7.67
N THR A 43 -12.57 -5.60 7.45
CA THR A 43 -13.37 -6.63 8.12
C THR A 43 -13.73 -7.78 7.18
N ASP A 44 -13.40 -7.66 5.89
CA ASP A 44 -13.61 -8.71 4.90
C ASP A 44 -12.33 -9.56 4.74
N ASN A 45 -12.17 -10.23 3.61
CA ASN A 45 -11.03 -11.10 3.35
C ASN A 45 -9.75 -10.36 2.91
N THR A 46 -9.77 -9.03 2.87
CA THR A 46 -8.63 -8.23 2.42
C THR A 46 -7.35 -8.56 3.18
N ARG A 47 -7.41 -8.61 4.51
CA ARG A 47 -6.23 -8.90 5.34
C ARG A 47 -5.61 -10.25 5.04
N ASN A 48 -6.45 -11.27 4.80
CA ASN A 48 -5.95 -12.60 4.46
C ASN A 48 -5.20 -12.60 3.13
N ILE A 49 -5.71 -11.83 2.16
CA ILE A 49 -5.06 -11.68 0.86
C ILE A 49 -3.71 -10.98 1.04
N LEU A 50 -3.67 -9.88 1.80
CA LEU A 50 -2.45 -9.12 2.05
C LEU A 50 -1.39 -9.96 2.75
N LYS A 51 -1.78 -10.79 3.71
CA LYS A 51 -0.84 -11.62 4.47
C LYS A 51 -0.11 -12.66 3.61
N LYS A 52 -0.65 -12.97 2.44
CA LYS A 52 -0.02 -13.92 1.51
C LYS A 52 1.02 -13.27 0.60
N ILE A 53 1.13 -11.97 0.61
CA ILE A 53 2.08 -11.26 -0.25
C ILE A 53 3.48 -11.39 0.34
N LYS A 54 4.41 -11.87 -0.50
CA LYS A 54 5.79 -12.10 -0.10
C LYS A 54 6.75 -11.41 -1.07
N ASP A 55 6.61 -10.10 -1.19
CA ASP A 55 7.41 -9.29 -2.08
C ASP A 55 8.14 -8.24 -1.25
N LYS A 56 9.46 -8.19 -1.37
CA LYS A 56 10.30 -7.28 -0.60
C LYS A 56 10.02 -5.80 -0.89
N SER A 57 9.51 -5.51 -2.08
CA SER A 57 9.18 -4.14 -2.46
C SER A 57 7.83 -3.69 -1.92
N VAL A 58 7.05 -4.61 -1.33
CA VAL A 58 5.73 -4.33 -0.77
C VAL A 58 5.80 -4.36 0.75
N LYS A 59 5.46 -3.23 1.37
CA LYS A 59 5.39 -3.11 2.83
C LYS A 59 3.92 -2.93 3.21
N ILE A 60 3.47 -3.66 4.22
CA ILE A 60 2.06 -3.65 4.61
C ILE A 60 1.94 -3.27 6.08
N PHE A 61 1.07 -2.29 6.36
CA PHE A 61 0.77 -1.84 7.71
C PHE A 61 -0.72 -2.01 7.97
N TYR A 62 -1.07 -2.44 9.18
CA TYR A 62 -2.46 -2.70 9.56
C TYR A 62 -2.84 -1.79 10.71
N HIS A 63 -3.90 -1.00 10.53
CA HIS A 63 -4.48 -0.24 11.64
C HIS A 63 -5.24 -1.18 12.57
N THR A 64 -5.27 -0.85 13.86
CA THR A 64 -5.98 -1.64 14.87
C THR A 64 -7.43 -1.22 15.01
N LYS A 65 -7.84 -0.18 14.30
CA LYS A 65 -9.22 0.28 14.22
C LYS A 65 -9.38 1.09 12.93
N ASN A 66 -10.61 1.29 12.49
CA ASN A 66 -10.88 2.13 11.32
C ASN A 66 -10.62 3.59 11.68
N MET A 67 -9.66 4.20 11.00
CA MET A 67 -9.22 5.58 11.29
C MET A 67 -9.47 6.53 10.12
N GLY A 68 -9.96 6.03 8.99
CA GLY A 68 -10.25 6.82 7.82
C GLY A 68 -9.10 6.86 6.81
N LYS A 69 -9.45 7.21 5.56
CA LYS A 69 -8.51 7.24 4.44
C LYS A 69 -7.36 8.22 4.69
N GLY A 70 -7.66 9.40 5.25
CA GLY A 70 -6.63 10.39 5.55
C GLY A 70 -5.59 9.86 6.52
N SER A 71 -6.01 9.12 7.55
CA SER A 71 -5.10 8.51 8.50
C SER A 71 -4.26 7.42 7.84
N ALA A 72 -4.86 6.64 6.94
CA ALA A 72 -4.13 5.61 6.20
C ALA A 72 -3.04 6.24 5.32
N ILE A 73 -3.35 7.34 4.65
CA ILE A 73 -2.37 8.07 3.85
C ILE A 73 -1.24 8.60 4.75
N ARG A 74 -1.57 9.17 5.90
CA ARG A 74 -0.55 9.66 6.85
C ARG A 74 0.36 8.54 7.34
N THR A 75 -0.21 7.37 7.64
CA THR A 75 0.59 6.20 8.03
C THR A 75 1.55 5.81 6.91
N GLY A 76 1.06 5.81 5.67
CA GLY A 76 1.89 5.51 4.51
C GLY A 76 3.02 6.52 4.34
N LEU A 77 2.72 7.81 4.45
CA LEU A 77 3.72 8.87 4.34
C LEU A 77 4.79 8.75 5.42
N LYS A 78 4.38 8.48 6.65
CA LYS A 78 5.31 8.32 7.77
C LYS A 78 6.29 7.17 7.56
N ASN A 79 5.88 6.15 6.85
CA ASN A 79 6.70 4.96 6.60
C ASN A 79 7.34 4.94 5.21
N SER A 80 7.15 5.99 4.42
CA SER A 80 7.75 6.08 3.10
C SER A 80 9.20 6.54 3.18
N THR A 81 10.01 6.06 2.24
CA THR A 81 11.43 6.43 2.16
C THR A 81 11.77 7.03 0.81
N GLY A 82 10.80 7.17 -0.09
CA GLY A 82 11.03 7.69 -1.43
C GLY A 82 11.08 9.21 -1.50
N ASP A 83 11.66 9.70 -2.57
CA ASP A 83 11.74 11.14 -2.86
C ASP A 83 10.46 11.64 -3.51
N ILE A 84 9.76 10.75 -4.20
CA ILE A 84 8.51 11.04 -4.90
C ILE A 84 7.42 10.17 -4.29
N ILE A 85 6.26 10.78 -4.03
CA ILE A 85 5.12 10.08 -3.43
C ILE A 85 3.98 10.04 -4.44
N LEU A 86 3.46 8.84 -4.69
CA LEU A 86 2.26 8.63 -5.48
C LEU A 86 1.22 7.95 -4.60
N ILE A 87 0.02 8.52 -4.54
CA ILE A 87 -1.09 7.91 -3.79
C ILE A 87 -2.03 7.27 -4.80
N GLN A 88 -2.31 6.00 -4.58
CA GLN A 88 -3.10 5.22 -5.54
C GLN A 88 -4.36 4.61 -4.91
#